data_878dc9aabc22e49e0717903abfb29dd2
#
_entry.id   878dc9aabc22e49e0717903abfb29dd2
#
_cell.length_a   1.000
_cell.length_b   1.000
_cell.length_c   1.000
_cell.angle_alpha   90.00
_cell.angle_beta   90.00
_cell.angle_gamma   90.00
#
_symmetry.space_group_name_H-M   'P 1'
#
loop_
_entity.id
_entity.type
_entity.pdbx_description
1 polymer ?
#
loop_
_entity_poly.entity_id
_entity_poly.type
_entity_poly.pdbx_seq_one_letter_code
_entity_poly.pdbx_strand_id
1 'polypeptide(L)'
;MQPTAANKSSPQSSLFENEAIKALFSKIDRRLIPILLIAYMIAYLDRINIGYAQLQMKQTLPFDDAVYGLGAGMFFIGYFLFEVPSNLLLERIGARKTLLRIMVLWGLTASAMMFVSTPLQFYVARFLLGVFEAGFFPGVILYFTYWYPSVRRGRVIAIFMSATTIMSVIAGPLCGA
;
A
#
# COMPACT_ATOMS: atom_id res chain seq x y z
N MET A 1 -52.90 23.99 -1.00
CA MET A 1 -51.73 23.26 -1.52
C MET A 1 -50.91 24.22 -2.35
N GLN A 2 -49.82 24.75 -1.81
CA GLN A 2 -48.85 25.57 -2.57
C GLN A 2 -47.77 24.65 -3.11
N PRO A 3 -47.36 24.79 -4.40
CA PRO A 3 -46.24 24.03 -4.93
C PRO A 3 -44.92 24.59 -4.39
N THR A 4 -44.14 23.73 -3.75
CA THR A 4 -42.80 24.00 -3.25
C THR A 4 -41.93 24.53 -4.42
N ALA A 5 -41.48 25.76 -4.32
CA ALA A 5 -40.57 26.34 -5.28
C ALA A 5 -39.26 25.54 -5.30
N ALA A 6 -39.03 24.78 -6.36
CA ALA A 6 -37.76 24.17 -6.66
C ALA A 6 -36.71 25.29 -6.84
N ASN A 7 -35.78 25.39 -5.90
CA ASN A 7 -34.65 26.31 -5.93
C ASN A 7 -33.76 25.93 -7.13
N LYS A 8 -33.99 26.55 -8.29
CA LYS A 8 -33.13 26.49 -9.46
C LYS A 8 -31.90 27.35 -9.16
N SER A 9 -30.82 26.72 -8.66
CA SER A 9 -29.52 27.37 -8.60
C SER A 9 -29.14 27.93 -9.97
N SER A 10 -28.69 29.19 -10.01
CA SER A 10 -28.30 29.83 -11.26
C SER A 10 -27.18 29.09 -11.97
N PRO A 11 -27.09 29.09 -13.31
CA PRO A 11 -25.99 28.40 -14.03
C PRO A 11 -24.60 28.86 -13.57
N GLN A 12 -24.47 30.10 -13.11
CA GLN A 12 -23.22 30.63 -12.56
C GLN A 12 -22.86 29.96 -11.20
N SER A 13 -23.82 29.78 -10.29
CA SER A 13 -23.55 29.12 -9.01
C SER A 13 -23.10 27.66 -9.18
N SER A 14 -23.66 26.95 -10.15
CA SER A 14 -23.22 25.57 -10.48
C SER A 14 -21.82 25.52 -11.10
N LEU A 15 -21.39 26.51 -11.84
CA LEU A 15 -20.03 26.61 -12.39
C LEU A 15 -19.01 26.89 -11.29
N PHE A 16 -19.27 27.83 -10.38
CA PHE A 16 -18.39 28.11 -9.23
C PHE A 16 -18.28 26.91 -8.30
N GLU A 17 -19.39 26.21 -8.03
CA GLU A 17 -19.38 25.00 -7.24
C GLU A 17 -18.55 23.88 -7.89
N ASN A 18 -18.68 23.68 -9.20
CA ASN A 18 -17.87 22.71 -9.94
C ASN A 18 -16.37 23.05 -9.94
N GLU A 19 -16.01 24.32 -10.04
CA GLU A 19 -14.62 24.77 -10.00
C GLU A 19 -14.01 24.60 -8.60
N ALA A 20 -14.75 24.96 -7.55
CA ALA A 20 -14.33 24.75 -6.17
C ALA A 20 -14.12 23.27 -5.85
N ILE A 21 -15.03 22.42 -6.30
CA ILE A 21 -14.91 20.95 -6.18
C ILE A 21 -13.68 20.41 -6.91
N LYS A 22 -13.44 20.88 -8.14
CA LYS A 22 -12.23 20.49 -8.90
C LYS A 22 -10.95 20.90 -8.20
N ALA A 23 -10.88 22.13 -7.68
CA ALA A 23 -9.73 22.64 -6.94
C ALA A 23 -9.49 21.84 -5.65
N LEU A 24 -10.55 21.46 -4.92
CA LEU A 24 -10.47 20.62 -3.73
C LEU A 24 -9.87 19.25 -4.06
N PHE A 25 -10.39 18.59 -5.09
CA PHE A 25 -9.87 17.26 -5.49
C PHE A 25 -8.42 17.37 -5.99
N SER A 26 -8.06 18.41 -6.73
CA SER A 26 -6.67 18.61 -7.16
C SER A 26 -5.71 18.74 -5.97
N LYS A 27 -6.14 19.40 -4.90
CA LYS A 27 -5.36 19.53 -3.66
C LYS A 27 -5.22 18.20 -2.91
N ILE A 28 -6.29 17.39 -2.88
CA ILE A 28 -6.29 16.05 -2.30
C ILE A 28 -5.37 15.16 -3.13
N ASP A 29 -5.52 15.12 -4.44
CA ASP A 29 -4.74 14.30 -5.36
C ASP A 29 -3.24 14.58 -5.21
N ARG A 30 -2.84 15.85 -5.18
CA ARG A 30 -1.43 16.26 -5.07
C ARG A 30 -0.79 15.88 -3.74
N ARG A 31 -1.57 15.72 -2.66
CA ARG A 31 -1.06 15.36 -1.33
C ARG A 31 -1.17 13.88 -1.03
N LEU A 32 -2.27 13.25 -1.42
CA LEU A 32 -2.58 11.88 -1.03
C LEU A 32 -1.97 10.85 -1.98
N ILE A 33 -2.16 11.06 -3.30
CA ILE A 33 -1.73 10.06 -4.29
C ILE A 33 -0.22 9.83 -4.25
N PRO A 34 0.67 10.85 -4.24
CA PRO A 34 2.11 10.59 -4.24
C PRO A 34 2.59 9.81 -3.04
N ILE A 35 2.08 10.12 -1.84
CA ILE A 35 2.48 9.43 -0.61
C ILE A 35 2.09 7.95 -0.66
N LEU A 36 0.84 7.66 -1.03
CA LEU A 36 0.35 6.29 -1.11
C LEU A 36 1.02 5.52 -2.26
N LEU A 37 1.30 6.20 -3.37
CA LEU A 37 1.98 5.61 -4.52
C LEU A 37 3.41 5.24 -4.17
N ILE A 38 4.17 6.13 -3.54
CA ILE A 38 5.53 5.86 -3.05
C ILE A 38 5.51 4.70 -2.04
N ALA A 39 4.59 4.73 -1.08
CA ALA A 39 4.46 3.65 -0.10
C ALA A 39 4.19 2.30 -0.76
N TYR A 40 3.34 2.26 -1.79
CA TYR A 40 3.06 1.05 -2.54
C TYR A 40 4.24 0.59 -3.40
N MET A 41 4.97 1.54 -4.00
CA MET A 41 6.20 1.25 -4.73
C MET A 41 7.25 0.60 -3.83
N ILE A 42 7.45 1.14 -2.62
CA ILE A 42 8.40 0.58 -1.64
C ILE A 42 7.93 -0.81 -1.18
N ALA A 43 6.64 -1.00 -0.89
CA ALA A 43 6.08 -2.31 -0.52
C ALA A 43 6.29 -3.36 -1.62
N TYR A 44 6.10 -2.96 -2.87
CA TYR A 44 6.34 -3.83 -4.01
C TYR A 44 7.83 -4.16 -4.21
N LEU A 45 8.70 -3.16 -4.00
CA LEU A 45 10.15 -3.35 -4.04
C LEU A 45 10.62 -4.34 -2.97
N ASP A 46 10.10 -4.25 -1.74
CA ASP A 46 10.44 -5.17 -0.65
C ASP A 46 10.11 -6.63 -0.99
N ARG A 47 8.98 -6.85 -1.66
CA ARG A 47 8.59 -8.19 -2.14
C ARG A 47 9.53 -8.75 -3.20
N ILE A 48 9.99 -7.92 -4.13
CA ILE A 48 10.90 -8.34 -5.20
C ILE A 48 12.34 -8.48 -4.68
N ASN A 49 12.74 -7.58 -3.78
CA ASN A 49 14.13 -7.49 -3.30
C ASN A 49 14.62 -8.79 -2.65
N ILE A 50 13.73 -9.64 -2.12
CA ILE A 50 14.11 -10.93 -1.58
C ILE A 50 14.83 -11.82 -2.61
N GLY A 51 14.39 -11.78 -3.87
CA GLY A 51 15.03 -12.56 -4.94
C GLY A 51 16.45 -12.08 -5.25
N TYR A 52 16.69 -10.77 -5.19
CA TYR A 52 18.02 -10.19 -5.38
C TYR A 52 18.89 -10.36 -4.13
N ALA A 53 18.33 -10.13 -2.95
CA ALA A 53 19.02 -10.32 -1.67
C ALA A 53 19.48 -11.77 -1.49
N GLN A 54 18.72 -12.76 -1.98
CA GLN A 54 19.10 -14.16 -1.98
C GLN A 54 20.48 -14.38 -2.62
N LEU A 55 20.76 -13.77 -3.74
CA LEU A 55 22.03 -13.94 -4.48
C LEU A 55 23.23 -13.47 -3.67
N GLN A 56 23.07 -12.34 -2.93
CA GLN A 56 24.15 -11.80 -2.09
C GLN A 56 24.24 -12.52 -0.74
N MET A 57 23.10 -12.81 -0.11
CA MET A 57 23.07 -13.47 1.19
C MET A 57 23.62 -14.92 1.13
N LYS A 58 23.46 -15.63 0.01
CA LYS A 58 24.10 -16.95 -0.20
C LYS A 58 25.62 -16.93 -0.09
N GLN A 59 26.24 -15.79 -0.33
CA GLN A 59 27.71 -15.67 -0.22
C GLN A 59 28.16 -15.43 1.21
N THR A 60 27.29 -14.91 2.07
CA THR A 60 27.63 -14.48 3.43
C THR A 60 26.98 -15.32 4.52
N LEU A 61 25.84 -15.95 4.23
CA LEU A 61 25.08 -16.76 5.17
C LEU A 61 24.93 -18.19 4.64
N PRO A 62 24.96 -19.20 5.53
CA PRO A 62 24.80 -20.62 5.16
C PRO A 62 23.31 -20.93 4.87
N PHE A 63 22.66 -20.14 4.02
CA PHE A 63 21.25 -20.31 3.66
C PHE A 63 21.16 -20.98 2.28
N ASP A 64 20.44 -22.08 2.21
CA ASP A 64 20.13 -22.77 0.97
C ASP A 64 18.85 -22.23 0.31
N ASP A 65 18.53 -22.73 -0.89
CA ASP A 65 17.33 -22.31 -1.63
C ASP A 65 16.03 -22.67 -0.89
N ALA A 66 16.05 -23.74 -0.08
CA ALA A 66 14.90 -24.13 0.71
C ALA A 66 14.57 -23.10 1.81
N VAL A 67 15.60 -22.54 2.45
CA VAL A 67 15.43 -21.47 3.45
C VAL A 67 14.76 -20.24 2.83
N TYR A 68 15.21 -19.83 1.64
CA TYR A 68 14.58 -18.68 0.96
C TYR A 68 13.15 -18.97 0.50
N GLY A 69 12.91 -20.16 -0.06
CA GLY A 69 11.58 -20.59 -0.46
C GLY A 69 10.59 -20.63 0.71
N LEU A 70 11.02 -21.20 1.85
CA LEU A 70 10.22 -21.20 3.08
C LEU A 70 10.00 -19.78 3.61
N GLY A 71 11.01 -18.92 3.62
CA GLY A 71 10.88 -17.53 4.04
C GLY A 71 9.89 -16.74 3.18
N ALA A 72 9.90 -16.95 1.87
CA ALA A 72 8.89 -16.38 0.98
C ALA A 72 7.50 -16.92 1.31
N GLY A 73 7.36 -18.24 1.56
CA GLY A 73 6.10 -18.85 1.99
C GLY A 73 5.59 -18.29 3.31
N MET A 74 6.46 -18.08 4.31
CA MET A 74 6.11 -17.50 5.62
C MET A 74 5.56 -16.08 5.50
N PHE A 75 6.08 -15.27 4.59
CA PHE A 75 5.51 -13.96 4.27
C PHE A 75 4.05 -14.08 3.80
N PHE A 76 3.77 -14.95 2.83
CA PHE A 76 2.42 -15.12 2.32
C PHE A 76 1.46 -15.71 3.35
N ILE A 77 1.92 -16.61 4.20
CA ILE A 77 1.12 -17.16 5.31
C ILE A 77 0.73 -16.01 6.27
N GLY A 78 1.69 -15.20 6.71
CA GLY A 78 1.43 -14.03 7.56
C GLY A 78 0.46 -13.04 6.91
N TYR A 79 0.68 -12.73 5.64
CA TYR A 79 -0.17 -11.84 4.87
C TYR A 79 -1.61 -12.35 4.79
N PHE A 80 -1.81 -13.61 4.37
CA PHE A 80 -3.14 -14.20 4.22
C PHE A 80 -3.91 -14.30 5.55
N LEU A 81 -3.25 -14.74 6.61
CA LEU A 81 -3.91 -14.89 7.92
C LEU A 81 -4.35 -13.54 8.52
N PHE A 82 -3.59 -12.48 8.27
CA PHE A 82 -3.84 -11.17 8.88
C PHE A 82 -4.52 -10.16 7.95
N GLU A 83 -4.79 -10.49 6.71
CA GLU A 83 -5.50 -9.62 5.78
C GLU A 83 -6.91 -9.27 6.30
N VAL A 84 -7.71 -10.26 6.69
CA VAL A 84 -9.05 -10.05 7.22
C VAL A 84 -9.03 -9.33 8.57
N PRO A 85 -8.25 -9.76 9.59
CA PRO A 85 -8.13 -9.03 10.85
C PRO A 85 -7.68 -7.57 10.68
N SER A 86 -6.74 -7.31 9.76
CA SER A 86 -6.26 -5.96 9.50
C SER A 86 -7.34 -5.07 8.88
N ASN A 87 -8.16 -5.61 7.99
CA ASN A 87 -9.30 -4.88 7.39
C ASN A 87 -10.39 -4.59 8.41
N LEU A 88 -10.73 -5.55 9.28
CA LEU A 88 -11.69 -5.33 10.38
C LEU A 88 -11.20 -4.23 11.33
N LEU A 89 -9.90 -4.21 11.60
CA LEU A 89 -9.31 -3.17 12.43
C LEU A 89 -9.35 -1.81 11.74
N LEU A 90 -9.15 -1.78 10.42
CA LEU A 90 -9.25 -0.56 9.63
C LEU A 90 -10.66 0.06 9.69
N GLU A 91 -11.70 -0.74 9.66
CA GLU A 91 -13.08 -0.27 9.82
C GLU A 91 -13.34 0.30 11.22
N ARG A 92 -12.76 -0.31 12.27
CA ARG A 92 -12.96 0.10 13.66
C ARG A 92 -12.21 1.37 14.05
N ILE A 93 -10.94 1.48 13.72
CA ILE A 93 -10.06 2.58 14.17
C ILE A 93 -9.81 3.65 13.10
N GLY A 94 -10.30 3.41 11.89
CA GLY A 94 -10.21 4.31 10.75
C GLY A 94 -8.94 4.12 9.91
N ALA A 95 -9.08 4.40 8.63
CA ALA A 95 -8.04 4.13 7.61
C ALA A 95 -6.73 4.85 7.90
N ARG A 96 -6.76 6.14 8.30
CA ARG A 96 -5.55 6.93 8.54
C ARG A 96 -4.65 6.32 9.61
N LYS A 97 -5.23 5.95 10.76
CA LYS A 97 -4.46 5.38 11.88
C LYS A 97 -3.94 3.99 11.54
N THR A 98 -4.76 3.18 10.86
CA THR A 98 -4.38 1.82 10.45
C THR A 98 -3.26 1.84 9.43
N LEU A 99 -3.35 2.67 8.37
CA LEU A 99 -2.29 2.79 7.37
C LEU A 99 -0.99 3.30 7.99
N LEU A 100 -1.04 4.30 8.87
CA LEU A 100 0.15 4.77 9.59
C LEU A 100 0.80 3.65 10.41
N ARG A 101 0.00 2.88 11.16
CA ARG A 101 0.48 1.73 11.93
C ARG A 101 1.14 0.69 11.02
N ILE A 102 0.49 0.34 9.92
CA ILE A 102 1.02 -0.60 8.93
C ILE A 102 2.39 -0.13 8.44
N MET A 103 2.49 1.12 7.98
CA MET A 103 3.74 1.67 7.45
C MET A 103 4.87 1.69 8.49
N VAL A 104 4.57 2.05 9.75
CA VAL A 104 5.58 2.10 10.81
C VAL A 104 6.05 0.69 11.18
N LEU A 105 5.13 -0.24 11.46
CA LEU A 105 5.48 -1.60 11.86
C LEU A 105 6.18 -2.37 10.74
N TRP A 106 5.70 -2.23 9.51
CA TRP A 106 6.35 -2.80 8.34
C TRP A 106 7.76 -2.23 8.14
N GLY A 107 7.93 -0.90 8.19
CA GLY A 107 9.24 -0.26 8.03
C GLY A 107 10.23 -0.68 9.12
N LEU A 108 9.80 -0.78 10.38
CA LEU A 108 10.62 -1.30 11.47
C LEU A 108 11.05 -2.76 11.26
N THR A 109 10.11 -3.61 10.82
CA THR A 109 10.41 -5.02 10.57
C THR A 109 11.32 -5.19 9.36
N ALA A 110 11.11 -4.41 8.29
CA ALA A 110 12.00 -4.39 7.13
C ALA A 110 13.42 -3.97 7.51
N SER A 111 13.55 -2.96 8.37
CA SER A 111 14.87 -2.54 8.90
C SER A 111 15.50 -3.62 9.79
N ALA A 112 14.70 -4.33 10.57
CA ALA A 112 15.18 -5.43 11.42
C ALA A 112 15.73 -6.62 10.62
N MET A 113 15.36 -6.77 9.34
CA MET A 113 15.92 -7.78 8.44
C MET A 113 17.44 -7.66 8.27
N MET A 114 18.03 -6.47 8.48
CA MET A 114 19.49 -6.27 8.43
C MET A 114 20.25 -7.06 9.52
N PHE A 115 19.58 -7.39 10.60
CA PHE A 115 20.18 -8.09 11.75
C PHE A 115 19.95 -9.60 11.73
N VAL A 116 19.32 -10.11 10.67
CA VAL A 116 19.03 -11.54 10.52
C VAL A 116 20.32 -12.30 10.21
N SER A 117 20.64 -13.28 11.06
CA SER A 117 21.80 -14.15 10.92
C SER A 117 21.47 -15.66 10.92
N THR A 118 20.26 -16.02 11.31
CA THR A 118 19.81 -17.42 11.36
C THR A 118 18.55 -17.67 10.53
N PRO A 119 18.34 -18.89 10.01
CA PRO A 119 17.12 -19.23 9.27
C PRO A 119 15.84 -18.98 10.07
N LEU A 120 15.84 -19.26 11.37
CA LEU A 120 14.67 -19.01 12.22
C LEU A 120 14.33 -17.52 12.31
N GLN A 121 15.33 -16.66 12.52
CA GLN A 121 15.13 -15.21 12.53
C GLN A 121 14.58 -14.73 11.18
N PHE A 122 15.08 -15.30 10.09
CA PHE A 122 14.60 -14.98 8.74
C PHE A 122 13.12 -15.33 8.56
N TYR A 123 12.69 -16.54 8.97
CA TYR A 123 11.30 -16.95 8.89
C TYR A 123 10.37 -16.08 9.74
N VAL A 124 10.76 -15.78 10.98
CA VAL A 124 9.99 -14.91 11.88
C VAL A 124 9.88 -13.51 11.31
N ALA A 125 10.97 -12.93 10.83
CA ALA A 125 10.96 -11.60 10.24
C ALA A 125 10.09 -11.55 8.98
N ARG A 126 10.16 -12.55 8.11
CA ARG A 126 9.32 -12.67 6.92
C ARG A 126 7.85 -12.83 7.24
N PHE A 127 7.52 -13.63 8.24
CA PHE A 127 6.15 -13.78 8.72
C PHE A 127 5.62 -12.44 9.26
N LEU A 128 6.38 -11.74 10.10
CA LEU A 128 5.99 -10.44 10.65
C LEU A 128 5.84 -9.37 9.55
N LEU A 129 6.71 -9.36 8.54
CA LEU A 129 6.53 -8.49 7.37
C LEU A 129 5.19 -8.74 6.70
N GLY A 130 4.82 -10.01 6.45
CA GLY A 130 3.53 -10.37 5.90
C GLY A 130 2.36 -9.90 6.77
N VAL A 131 2.44 -10.12 8.09
CA VAL A 131 1.43 -9.68 9.07
C VAL A 131 1.22 -8.16 9.04
N PHE A 132 2.31 -7.40 9.04
CA PHE A 132 2.24 -5.93 9.11
C PHE A 132 1.89 -5.29 7.76
N GLU A 133 2.25 -5.90 6.65
CA GLU A 133 1.87 -5.45 5.32
C GLU A 133 0.42 -5.82 4.97
N ALA A 134 -0.12 -6.86 5.62
CA ALA A 134 -1.48 -7.32 5.40
C ALA A 134 -2.49 -6.19 5.63
N GLY A 135 -3.42 -6.03 4.69
CA GLY A 135 -4.42 -4.98 4.74
C GLY A 135 -3.96 -3.62 4.19
N PHE A 136 -2.71 -3.44 3.77
CA PHE A 136 -2.26 -2.19 3.15
C PHE A 136 -3.02 -1.91 1.85
N PHE A 137 -2.98 -2.84 0.91
CA PHE A 137 -3.64 -2.68 -0.39
C PHE A 137 -5.16 -2.49 -0.26
N PRO A 138 -5.93 -3.40 0.37
CA PRO A 138 -7.37 -3.20 0.55
C PRO A 138 -7.67 -1.97 1.41
N GLY A 139 -6.81 -1.65 2.38
CA GLY A 139 -6.92 -0.45 3.19
C GLY A 139 -6.81 0.84 2.38
N VAL A 140 -5.90 0.91 1.43
CA VAL A 140 -5.77 2.06 0.51
C VAL A 140 -6.99 2.15 -0.41
N ILE A 141 -7.47 1.03 -0.95
CA ILE A 141 -8.67 1.00 -1.78
C ILE A 141 -9.88 1.51 -0.98
N LEU A 142 -10.08 1.03 0.25
CA LEU A 142 -11.15 1.52 1.12
C LEU A 142 -10.96 3.01 1.45
N TYR A 143 -9.73 3.46 1.70
CA TYR A 143 -9.44 4.87 1.93
C TYR A 143 -9.84 5.75 0.75
N PHE A 144 -9.60 5.29 -0.48
CA PHE A 144 -10.07 5.99 -1.67
C PHE A 144 -11.58 6.06 -1.76
N THR A 145 -12.32 5.07 -1.22
CA THR A 145 -13.79 5.14 -1.21
C THR A 145 -14.34 6.26 -0.33
N TYR A 146 -13.61 6.64 0.71
CA TYR A 146 -14.03 7.76 1.58
C TYR A 146 -13.77 9.14 0.97
N TRP A 147 -12.74 9.25 0.13
CA TRP A 147 -12.31 10.54 -0.43
C TRP A 147 -12.81 10.79 -1.85
N TYR A 148 -13.10 9.75 -2.62
CA TYR A 148 -13.42 9.86 -4.03
C TYR A 148 -14.82 9.33 -4.37
N PRO A 149 -15.65 10.13 -5.09
CA PRO A 149 -16.90 9.63 -5.65
C PRO A 149 -16.63 8.52 -6.67
N SER A 150 -17.61 7.65 -6.89
CA SER A 150 -17.51 6.45 -7.75
C SER A 150 -16.94 6.76 -9.15
N VAL A 151 -17.35 7.89 -9.74
CA VAL A 151 -16.93 8.31 -11.09
C VAL A 151 -15.42 8.58 -11.19
N ARG A 152 -14.78 9.06 -10.12
CA ARG A 152 -13.33 9.37 -10.10
C ARG A 152 -12.48 8.24 -9.53
N ARG A 153 -13.07 7.39 -8.72
CA ARG A 153 -12.37 6.33 -7.99
C ARG A 153 -11.62 5.38 -8.91
N GLY A 154 -12.24 4.95 -10.02
CA GLY A 154 -11.60 4.06 -10.99
C GLY A 154 -10.29 4.62 -11.54
N ARG A 155 -10.26 5.92 -11.87
CA ARG A 155 -9.04 6.58 -12.35
C ARG A 155 -7.94 6.63 -11.29
N VAL A 156 -8.28 6.94 -10.05
CA VAL A 156 -7.31 7.02 -8.94
C VAL A 156 -6.73 5.63 -8.64
N ILE A 157 -7.57 4.60 -8.63
CA ILE A 157 -7.12 3.21 -8.46
C ILE A 157 -6.22 2.78 -9.62
N ALA A 158 -6.54 3.12 -10.87
CA ALA A 158 -5.70 2.79 -12.02
C ALA A 158 -4.31 3.45 -11.91
N ILE A 159 -4.24 4.73 -11.50
CA ILE A 159 -2.98 5.42 -11.24
C ILE A 159 -2.21 4.72 -10.10
N PHE A 160 -2.88 4.35 -9.02
CA PHE A 160 -2.25 3.64 -7.91
C PHE A 160 -1.70 2.27 -8.35
N MET A 161 -2.45 1.51 -9.14
CA MET A 161 -2.01 0.22 -9.66
C MET A 161 -0.86 0.33 -10.68
N SER A 162 -0.71 1.46 -11.38
CA SER A 162 0.42 1.68 -12.29
C SER A 162 1.78 1.68 -11.57
N ALA A 163 1.79 1.90 -10.26
CA ALA A 163 3.01 1.83 -9.45
C ALA A 163 3.71 0.47 -9.53
N THR A 164 2.96 -0.63 -9.58
CA THR A 164 3.53 -1.98 -9.71
C THR A 164 4.24 -2.16 -11.05
N THR A 165 3.65 -1.69 -12.13
CA THR A 165 4.23 -1.74 -13.46
C THR A 165 5.52 -0.91 -13.53
N ILE A 166 5.49 0.31 -12.97
CA ILE A 166 6.66 1.20 -12.91
C ILE A 166 7.78 0.53 -12.12
N MET A 167 7.46 -0.03 -10.94
CA MET A 167 8.45 -0.69 -10.10
C MET A 167 8.99 -1.98 -10.71
N SER A 168 8.19 -2.75 -11.43
CA SER A 168 8.66 -3.95 -12.14
C SER A 168 9.75 -3.62 -13.18
N VAL A 169 9.65 -2.45 -13.82
CA VAL A 169 10.66 -1.98 -14.78
C VAL A 169 11.90 -1.45 -14.07
N ILE A 170 11.73 -0.73 -12.95
CA ILE A 170 12.83 -0.05 -12.24
C ILE A 170 13.55 -1.02 -11.30
N ALA A 171 12.89 -2.03 -10.76
CA ALA A 171 13.46 -2.93 -9.76
C ALA A 171 14.67 -3.71 -10.28
N GLY A 172 14.66 -4.12 -11.55
CA GLY A 172 15.80 -4.80 -12.17
C GLY A 172 17.10 -4.00 -12.07
N PRO A 173 17.18 -2.79 -12.66
CA PRO A 173 18.35 -1.92 -12.54
C PRO A 173 18.69 -1.48 -11.11
N LEU A 174 17.68 -1.31 -10.24
CA LEU A 174 17.89 -0.82 -8.88
C LEU A 174 18.44 -1.88 -7.93
N CYS A 175 18.02 -3.14 -8.09
CA CYS A 175 18.41 -4.25 -7.22
C CYS A 175 19.53 -5.12 -7.82
N GLY A 176 19.77 -5.05 -9.14
CA GLY A 176 20.76 -5.85 -9.86
C GLY A 176 22.08 -5.13 -10.17
N ALA A 177 22.19 -3.84 -9.81
CA ALA A 177 23.43 -3.07 -9.87
C ALA A 177 24.15 -3.09 -8.54
#